data_8d98d00a64ab206a9e914d74e771c510
#
_entry.id   8d98d00a64ab206a9e914d74e771c510
#
_cell.length_a   1.000
_cell.length_b   1.000
_cell.length_c   1.000
_cell.angle_alpha   90.00
_cell.angle_beta   90.00
_cell.angle_gamma   90.00
#
_symmetry.space_group_name_H-M   'P 1'
#
loop_
_entity.id
_entity.type
_entity.pdbx_description
1 polymer ?
#
loop_
_entity_poly.entity_id
_entity_poly.type
_entity_poly.pdbx_seq_one_letter_code
_entity_poly.pdbx_strand_id
1 'polypeptide(L)'
;MSGHLPATRVPAIRTGSWLAPEAPANTHRLAGVAGLALAAIAVALSLAPVDAFAARRTRSHSQPLPVASRPLPYPELELPLQISGAQYSPVAWSDIAGWSDDDHLAAYKTFRDSCKPIAAQTKPPSDSKALGTSLRDPCRIARGLELSDRAKAKAFFEEQFFPLRISRLGEPEGFVTGYYEPIVDGSRTENEVYKVPVYRRPSNLFVRGATQNSAGLPNGGKVFRKIGRRKLVPYYDRAEIEDGAIEGRGLEICWLKDQTDLLFSQIQGSARVSLDDGSTVRINYDAHNGYPYTPVGRILIERNIIPRDQMSMQKIREWMTANPDGANELRRQNRSYVFFREVQLSDKDEPVGAQGVSLTPGRSIAVDKALHVYGTPFFIEGELPIETEISKTPFRRLMIAQDTGSAIVGPARADLYLGAGVEAGKTAGRFRHNMRFVMLLPRSLDPSARGRKMPTPDARPSEKIAKLFPQVDPLKGALKDQKSATPAAQAAPPSAAQAAVVKPVPLPAARPNVKPVSKSLRHRYIRLFRRIP
;
A
#
# COMPACT_ATOMS: atom_id res chain seq x y z
N MET A 1 74.31 5.45 -8.73
CA MET A 1 74.45 4.45 -9.81
C MET A 1 73.13 4.29 -10.51
N SER A 2 73.04 4.76 -11.70
CA SER A 2 71.90 4.92 -12.58
C SER A 2 71.47 3.60 -13.17
N GLY A 3 70.18 3.29 -13.24
CA GLY A 3 69.66 2.16 -13.95
C GLY A 3 68.37 2.54 -14.68
N HIS A 4 68.46 2.70 -16.00
CA HIS A 4 67.41 3.04 -16.95
C HIS A 4 66.32 1.97 -17.08
N LEU A 5 65.06 2.42 -17.11
CA LEU A 5 63.90 1.68 -17.60
C LEU A 5 63.75 1.88 -19.13
N PRO A 6 63.40 0.88 -19.92
CA PRO A 6 62.95 1.11 -21.28
C PRO A 6 61.41 1.22 -21.38
N ALA A 7 61.00 2.19 -22.18
CA ALA A 7 59.62 2.48 -22.58
C ALA A 7 59.15 1.44 -23.58
N THR A 8 57.99 0.83 -23.35
CA THR A 8 57.25 0.02 -24.31
C THR A 8 56.08 0.80 -24.91
N ARG A 9 56.08 0.85 -26.24
CA ARG A 9 55.11 1.53 -27.11
C ARG A 9 53.77 0.82 -27.10
N VAL A 10 52.70 1.60 -27.04
CA VAL A 10 51.30 1.21 -27.27
C VAL A 10 51.01 1.30 -28.77
N PRO A 11 50.40 0.30 -29.41
CA PRO A 11 49.94 0.44 -30.79
C PRO A 11 48.53 1.04 -30.84
N ALA A 12 48.37 1.99 -31.77
CA ALA A 12 47.12 2.64 -32.11
C ALA A 12 46.14 1.66 -32.77
N ILE A 13 44.90 1.62 -32.30
CA ILE A 13 43.82 0.89 -32.94
C ILE A 13 42.99 1.85 -33.80
N ARG A 14 42.91 1.50 -35.08
CA ARG A 14 42.14 2.17 -36.14
C ARG A 14 40.65 2.14 -35.84
N THR A 15 40.00 3.26 -36.02
CA THR A 15 38.54 3.43 -36.13
C THR A 15 38.04 2.83 -37.44
N GLY A 16 37.22 1.78 -37.36
CA GLY A 16 36.46 1.23 -38.48
C GLY A 16 35.00 1.61 -38.32
N SER A 17 34.51 2.42 -39.25
CA SER A 17 33.11 2.73 -39.46
C SER A 17 32.37 1.51 -40.00
N TRP A 18 31.26 1.10 -39.38
CA TRP A 18 30.31 0.16 -39.96
C TRP A 18 29.01 0.84 -40.26
N LEU A 19 28.70 0.92 -41.54
CA LEU A 19 27.44 1.31 -42.14
C LEU A 19 26.35 0.26 -41.87
N ALA A 20 25.16 0.68 -41.57
CA ALA A 20 23.98 -0.13 -41.49
C ALA A 20 23.48 -0.54 -42.89
N PRO A 21 22.93 -1.74 -43.09
CA PRO A 21 22.24 -2.06 -44.33
C PRO A 21 20.77 -1.64 -44.30
N GLU A 22 20.39 -0.99 -45.39
CA GLU A 22 19.04 -0.64 -45.78
C GLU A 22 18.17 -1.87 -46.07
N ALA A 23 16.90 -1.81 -45.69
CA ALA A 23 15.86 -2.75 -46.07
C ALA A 23 15.31 -2.42 -47.46
N PRO A 24 15.01 -3.42 -48.32
CA PRO A 24 14.40 -3.13 -49.61
C PRO A 24 12.88 -2.99 -49.53
N ALA A 25 12.37 -1.95 -50.18
CA ALA A 25 10.99 -1.77 -50.52
C ALA A 25 10.56 -2.76 -51.61
N ASN A 26 9.42 -3.41 -51.42
CA ASN A 26 8.74 -4.09 -52.52
C ASN A 26 7.30 -3.63 -52.63
N THR A 27 7.10 -2.84 -53.67
CA THR A 27 5.82 -2.52 -54.28
C THR A 27 5.40 -3.66 -55.18
N HIS A 28 4.18 -4.19 -55.03
CA HIS A 28 3.42 -4.76 -56.14
C HIS A 28 1.93 -4.42 -56.02
N ARG A 29 1.51 -3.80 -57.09
CA ARG A 29 0.13 -3.48 -57.50
C ARG A 29 -0.58 -4.74 -58.01
N LEU A 30 -1.90 -4.53 -58.13
CA LEU A 30 -2.93 -5.10 -59.03
C LEU A 30 -3.91 -5.98 -58.30
N ALA A 31 -5.13 -5.54 -58.17
CA ALA A 31 -6.21 -5.33 -59.14
C ALA A 31 -7.09 -6.59 -59.29
N GLY A 32 -8.36 -6.34 -59.17
CA GLY A 32 -9.41 -7.16 -59.79
C GLY A 32 -10.31 -7.86 -58.78
N VAL A 33 -11.49 -7.65 -58.74
CA VAL A 33 -12.72 -7.66 -59.51
C VAL A 33 -13.88 -7.92 -58.56
N ALA A 34 -14.80 -7.04 -58.52
CA ALA A 34 -16.23 -7.01 -58.52
C ALA A 34 -17.02 -8.34 -58.54
N GLY A 35 -18.12 -8.34 -57.81
CA GLY A 35 -19.21 -9.31 -57.92
C GLY A 35 -20.20 -9.13 -56.75
N LEU A 36 -21.07 -8.23 -56.82
CA LEU A 36 -22.53 -8.29 -57.02
C LEU A 36 -23.19 -9.58 -56.51
N ALA A 37 -24.09 -9.46 -55.54
CA ALA A 37 -25.49 -9.88 -55.71
C ALA A 37 -26.36 -9.45 -54.51
N LEU A 38 -27.31 -8.62 -54.84
CA LEU A 38 -28.58 -8.35 -54.13
C LEU A 38 -29.44 -9.61 -54.09
N ALA A 39 -30.19 -9.80 -53.01
CA ALA A 39 -31.57 -10.31 -53.08
C ALA A 39 -32.34 -9.93 -51.82
N ALA A 40 -33.18 -8.95 -51.97
CA ALA A 40 -34.33 -8.70 -51.12
C ALA A 40 -35.48 -9.60 -51.57
N ILE A 41 -36.30 -10.13 -50.67
CA ILE A 41 -37.70 -10.45 -50.90
C ILE A 41 -38.46 -10.28 -49.59
N ALA A 42 -39.38 -9.34 -49.62
CA ALA A 42 -40.48 -9.19 -48.68
C ALA A 42 -41.61 -10.13 -49.08
N VAL A 43 -42.30 -10.70 -48.12
CA VAL A 43 -43.67 -11.17 -48.29
C VAL A 43 -44.49 -10.76 -47.07
N ALA A 44 -45.45 -9.88 -47.36
CA ALA A 44 -46.56 -9.51 -46.51
C ALA A 44 -47.75 -10.41 -46.85
N LEU A 45 -48.64 -10.59 -45.91
CA LEU A 45 -50.10 -10.60 -45.95
C LEU A 45 -50.69 -11.53 -44.86
N SER A 46 -51.30 -10.91 -43.92
CA SER A 46 -52.76 -10.75 -43.65
C SER A 46 -53.42 -11.96 -43.05
N LEU A 47 -53.99 -11.73 -41.86
CA LEU A 47 -55.39 -12.00 -41.51
C LEU A 47 -55.68 -11.53 -40.07
N ALA A 48 -56.61 -10.58 -39.96
CA ALA A 48 -57.34 -10.23 -38.74
C ALA A 48 -58.76 -10.82 -38.85
N PRO A 49 -59.69 -10.62 -37.91
CA PRO A 49 -59.64 -10.32 -36.48
C PRO A 49 -60.48 -11.29 -35.61
N VAL A 50 -60.37 -11.27 -34.30
CA VAL A 50 -61.50 -11.57 -33.42
C VAL A 50 -61.43 -10.69 -32.18
N ASP A 51 -62.49 -9.97 -31.94
CA ASP A 51 -62.76 -9.11 -30.80
C ASP A 51 -62.78 -9.90 -29.49
N ALA A 52 -62.10 -9.39 -28.48
CA ALA A 52 -62.39 -9.70 -27.09
C ALA A 52 -62.24 -8.43 -26.25
N PHE A 53 -63.40 -7.91 -25.83
CA PHE A 53 -63.52 -6.85 -24.82
C PHE A 53 -62.77 -7.24 -23.56
N ALA A 54 -61.73 -6.50 -23.23
CA ALA A 54 -61.10 -6.51 -21.91
C ALA A 54 -60.89 -5.08 -21.42
N ALA A 55 -61.50 -4.83 -20.27
CA ALA A 55 -61.60 -3.54 -19.61
C ALA A 55 -60.24 -2.82 -19.47
N ARG A 56 -60.12 -1.63 -20.03
CA ARG A 56 -59.04 -0.70 -19.77
C ARG A 56 -59.07 -0.26 -18.29
N ARG A 57 -58.22 -0.87 -17.48
CA ARG A 57 -57.71 -0.22 -16.26
C ARG A 57 -56.62 0.74 -16.68
N THR A 58 -56.94 2.02 -16.74
CA THR A 58 -55.97 3.11 -16.84
C THR A 58 -55.13 3.15 -15.60
N ARG A 59 -53.95 2.49 -15.63
CA ARG A 59 -52.87 2.80 -14.70
C ARG A 59 -52.30 4.15 -15.15
N SER A 60 -52.63 5.20 -14.42
CA SER A 60 -51.88 6.44 -14.43
C SER A 60 -50.44 6.13 -14.07
N HIS A 61 -49.56 6.05 -15.07
CA HIS A 61 -48.14 6.15 -14.88
C HIS A 61 -47.84 7.62 -14.57
N SER A 62 -47.79 7.97 -13.30
CA SER A 62 -47.07 9.16 -12.88
C SER A 62 -45.61 8.93 -13.30
N GLN A 63 -45.21 9.52 -14.42
CA GLN A 63 -43.80 9.67 -14.75
C GLN A 63 -43.11 10.34 -13.57
N PRO A 64 -42.00 9.76 -13.03
CA PRO A 64 -41.19 10.50 -12.08
C PRO A 64 -40.78 11.80 -12.79
N LEU A 65 -41.15 12.93 -12.20
CA LEU A 65 -40.61 14.21 -12.62
C LEU A 65 -39.10 14.07 -12.74
N PRO A 66 -38.48 14.50 -13.85
CA PRO A 66 -37.03 14.51 -13.93
C PRO A 66 -36.54 15.38 -12.75
N VAL A 67 -35.88 14.74 -11.79
CA VAL A 67 -35.13 15.45 -10.76
C VAL A 67 -34.07 16.20 -11.54
N ALA A 68 -34.32 17.48 -11.81
CA ALA A 68 -33.30 18.35 -12.35
C ALA A 68 -32.12 18.28 -11.34
N SER A 69 -31.10 17.54 -11.74
CA SER A 69 -29.83 17.59 -11.05
C SER A 69 -29.28 19.00 -11.25
N ARG A 70 -29.63 19.90 -10.35
CA ARG A 70 -28.92 21.18 -10.26
C ARG A 70 -27.47 20.83 -10.01
N PRO A 71 -26.54 21.28 -10.89
CA PRO A 71 -25.12 21.13 -10.57
C PRO A 71 -24.95 21.72 -9.18
N LEU A 72 -24.40 20.93 -8.26
CA LEU A 72 -24.04 21.40 -6.93
C LEU A 72 -23.14 22.61 -7.13
N PRO A 73 -23.43 23.76 -6.50
CA PRO A 73 -22.66 24.99 -6.71
C PRO A 73 -21.24 24.90 -6.10
N TYR A 74 -20.86 23.72 -5.66
CA TYR A 74 -19.56 23.45 -5.03
C TYR A 74 -18.67 22.69 -6.02
N PRO A 75 -17.40 23.11 -6.18
CA PRO A 75 -16.45 22.30 -6.93
C PRO A 75 -16.45 20.90 -6.33
N GLU A 76 -16.46 19.87 -7.19
CA GLU A 76 -16.25 18.49 -6.73
C GLU A 76 -14.94 18.49 -5.92
N LEU A 77 -15.06 18.36 -4.61
CA LEU A 77 -13.91 18.14 -3.77
C LEU A 77 -13.38 16.77 -4.18
N GLU A 78 -12.14 16.71 -4.64
CA GLU A 78 -11.43 15.43 -4.71
C GLU A 78 -11.69 14.69 -3.40
N LEU A 79 -12.02 13.40 -3.52
CA LEU A 79 -12.40 12.55 -2.40
C LEU A 79 -11.53 12.84 -1.17
N PRO A 80 -12.13 12.97 0.02
CA PRO A 80 -11.36 13.15 1.24
C PRO A 80 -10.35 12.01 1.37
N LEU A 81 -9.23 12.26 2.02
CA LEU A 81 -8.20 11.25 2.27
C LEU A 81 -8.84 9.95 2.77
N GLN A 82 -8.80 8.90 1.95
CA GLN A 82 -9.38 7.61 2.26
C GLN A 82 -8.26 6.58 2.36
N ILE A 83 -7.89 6.26 3.59
CA ILE A 83 -7.02 5.13 3.90
C ILE A 83 -7.89 4.08 4.57
N SER A 84 -8.14 2.99 3.88
CA SER A 84 -9.04 1.93 4.34
C SER A 84 -8.63 1.39 5.71
N GLY A 85 -9.58 1.32 6.64
CA GLY A 85 -9.37 0.82 8.00
C GLY A 85 -8.53 1.72 8.90
N ALA A 86 -8.26 2.97 8.49
CA ALA A 86 -7.55 3.95 9.31
C ALA A 86 -8.49 4.87 10.06
N GLN A 87 -8.00 5.31 11.21
CA GLN A 87 -8.44 6.54 11.87
C GLN A 87 -7.28 7.53 11.85
N TYR A 88 -7.59 8.82 11.76
CA TYR A 88 -6.57 9.87 11.75
C TYR A 88 -7.11 11.15 12.36
N SER A 89 -6.21 11.91 12.98
CA SER A 89 -6.50 13.21 13.58
C SER A 89 -5.36 14.19 13.29
N PRO A 90 -5.66 15.47 13.04
CA PRO A 90 -4.66 16.52 12.99
C PRO A 90 -3.88 16.58 14.30
N VAL A 91 -2.58 16.89 14.19
CA VAL A 91 -1.70 17.13 15.33
C VAL A 91 -0.85 18.36 15.05
N ALA A 92 -0.59 19.18 16.08
CA ALA A 92 0.35 20.30 15.91
C ALA A 92 1.80 19.79 15.95
N TRP A 93 2.70 20.49 15.26
CA TRP A 93 4.14 20.16 15.28
C TRP A 93 4.71 20.18 16.71
N SER A 94 4.24 21.08 17.56
CA SER A 94 4.59 21.16 18.99
C SER A 94 4.20 19.93 19.80
N ASP A 95 3.20 19.18 19.35
CA ASP A 95 2.61 18.05 20.08
C ASP A 95 3.24 16.70 19.64
N ILE A 96 4.18 16.75 18.71
CA ILE A 96 4.95 15.57 18.24
C ILE A 96 6.22 15.47 19.08
N ALA A 97 6.23 14.54 20.02
CA ALA A 97 7.34 14.37 20.95
C ALA A 97 8.65 14.04 20.21
N GLY A 98 9.69 14.85 20.43
CA GLY A 98 11.01 14.69 19.81
C GLY A 98 11.10 15.09 18.34
N TRP A 99 10.08 15.75 17.79
CA TRP A 99 10.13 16.29 16.43
C TRP A 99 11.32 17.21 16.23
N SER A 100 11.57 18.11 17.18
CA SER A 100 12.67 19.09 17.08
C SER A 100 14.06 18.47 17.24
N ASP A 101 14.17 17.27 17.80
CA ASP A 101 15.44 16.65 18.14
C ASP A 101 15.95 15.71 17.04
N ASP A 102 15.09 15.33 16.10
CA ASP A 102 15.46 14.41 15.03
C ASP A 102 16.45 15.00 14.02
N ASP A 103 17.21 14.15 13.38
CA ASP A 103 18.07 14.53 12.26
C ASP A 103 17.24 14.65 10.96
N HIS A 104 16.55 15.79 10.82
CA HIS A 104 15.76 16.09 9.64
C HIS A 104 16.58 16.15 8.36
N LEU A 105 17.88 16.43 8.44
CA LEU A 105 18.73 16.47 7.25
C LEU A 105 18.93 15.08 6.66
N ALA A 106 19.13 14.06 7.50
CA ALA A 106 19.19 12.68 7.05
C ALA A 106 17.85 12.24 6.42
N ALA A 107 16.72 12.57 7.07
CA ALA A 107 15.40 12.29 6.52
C ALA A 107 15.14 13.02 5.19
N TYR A 108 15.60 14.27 5.08
CA TYR A 108 15.48 15.07 3.85
C TYR A 108 16.25 14.46 2.68
N LYS A 109 17.48 14.02 2.91
CA LYS A 109 18.28 13.35 1.88
C LYS A 109 17.57 12.08 1.38
N THR A 110 17.07 11.26 2.31
CA THR A 110 16.30 10.05 1.99
C THR A 110 15.00 10.39 1.22
N PHE A 111 14.28 11.43 1.63
CA PHE A 111 13.10 11.91 0.90
C PHE A 111 13.44 12.39 -0.51
N ARG A 112 14.53 13.13 -0.66
CA ARG A 112 14.99 13.66 -1.95
C ARG A 112 15.35 12.53 -2.92
N ASP A 113 15.91 11.43 -2.44
CA ASP A 113 16.15 10.23 -3.26
C ASP A 113 14.85 9.61 -3.75
N SER A 114 13.82 9.53 -2.90
CA SER A 114 12.48 9.10 -3.29
C SER A 114 11.84 9.98 -4.36
N CYS A 115 12.24 11.24 -4.45
CA CYS A 115 11.70 12.17 -5.42
C CYS A 115 12.15 11.91 -6.86
N LYS A 116 13.22 11.15 -7.09
CA LYS A 116 13.68 10.76 -8.43
C LYS A 116 12.62 9.95 -9.18
N PRO A 117 12.17 8.79 -8.69
CA PRO A 117 11.11 8.01 -9.33
C PRO A 117 9.74 8.71 -9.31
N ILE A 118 9.41 9.51 -8.28
CA ILE A 118 8.14 10.25 -8.22
C ILE A 118 8.04 11.27 -9.36
N ALA A 119 9.13 11.98 -9.66
CA ALA A 119 9.18 12.92 -10.77
C ALA A 119 9.12 12.25 -12.15
N ALA A 120 9.63 11.03 -12.27
CA ALA A 120 9.61 10.28 -13.52
C ALA A 120 8.24 9.62 -13.81
N GLN A 121 7.36 9.50 -12.82
CA GLN A 121 6.03 8.91 -13.00
C GLN A 121 5.14 9.80 -13.86
N THR A 122 4.64 9.25 -14.97
CA THR A 122 3.68 9.94 -15.86
C THR A 122 2.23 9.78 -15.42
N LYS A 123 1.94 8.72 -14.65
CA LYS A 123 0.59 8.40 -14.15
C LYS A 123 0.60 8.30 -12.62
N PRO A 124 -0.53 8.62 -11.95
CA PRO A 124 -0.65 8.37 -10.51
C PRO A 124 -0.47 6.88 -10.21
N PRO A 125 0.06 6.53 -9.01
CA PRO A 125 0.13 5.13 -8.58
C PRO A 125 -1.26 4.49 -8.61
N SER A 126 -1.37 3.33 -9.28
CA SER A 126 -2.65 2.61 -9.39
C SER A 126 -3.11 2.00 -8.07
N ASP A 127 -2.19 1.77 -7.17
CA ASP A 127 -2.37 0.95 -5.98
C ASP A 127 -2.73 1.75 -4.72
N SER A 128 -2.47 3.06 -4.70
CA SER A 128 -2.86 3.93 -3.59
C SER A 128 -3.58 5.17 -4.10
N LYS A 129 -4.82 5.33 -3.66
CA LYS A 129 -5.65 6.50 -3.96
C LYS A 129 -5.47 7.63 -2.93
N ALA A 130 -4.86 7.33 -1.78
CA ALA A 130 -4.84 8.23 -0.64
C ALA A 130 -4.12 9.56 -0.92
N LEU A 131 -2.92 9.49 -1.48
CA LEU A 131 -2.15 10.70 -1.80
C LEU A 131 -2.13 11.03 -3.29
N GLY A 132 -2.43 10.08 -4.18
CA GLY A 132 -2.40 10.29 -5.62
C GLY A 132 -1.04 10.84 -6.09
N THR A 133 -1.07 11.98 -6.76
CA THR A 133 0.14 12.68 -7.25
C THR A 133 0.61 13.82 -6.35
N SER A 134 0.04 13.97 -5.16
CA SER A 134 0.26 15.13 -4.29
C SER A 134 1.73 15.30 -3.80
N LEU A 135 2.52 14.22 -3.79
CA LEU A 135 3.94 14.29 -3.47
C LEU A 135 4.80 14.96 -4.58
N ARG A 136 4.26 15.19 -5.77
CA ARG A 136 5.04 15.80 -6.88
C ARG A 136 5.53 17.20 -6.55
N ASP A 137 4.70 18.04 -5.93
CA ASP A 137 5.10 19.41 -5.60
C ASP A 137 6.17 19.47 -4.52
N PRO A 138 6.04 18.82 -3.34
CA PRO A 138 7.14 18.71 -2.39
C PRO A 138 8.42 18.13 -3.03
N CYS A 139 8.30 17.11 -3.89
CA CYS A 139 9.43 16.52 -4.59
C CYS A 139 10.10 17.48 -5.59
N ARG A 140 9.33 18.27 -6.32
CA ARG A 140 9.86 19.28 -7.24
C ARG A 140 10.69 20.31 -6.48
N ILE A 141 10.19 20.76 -5.33
CA ILE A 141 10.89 21.71 -4.46
C ILE A 141 12.16 21.06 -3.88
N ALA A 142 12.06 19.84 -3.32
CA ALA A 142 13.20 19.15 -2.72
C ALA A 142 14.34 18.90 -3.72
N ARG A 143 14.01 18.57 -4.97
CA ARG A 143 15.05 18.36 -6.01
C ARG A 143 15.79 19.64 -6.39
N GLY A 144 15.15 20.79 -6.27
CA GLY A 144 15.77 22.10 -6.52
C GLY A 144 16.56 22.68 -5.33
N LEU A 145 16.51 22.03 -4.17
CA LEU A 145 17.16 22.51 -2.96
C LEU A 145 18.29 21.59 -2.53
N GLU A 146 19.48 22.16 -2.33
CA GLU A 146 20.62 21.51 -1.68
C GLU A 146 20.69 21.99 -0.23
N LEU A 147 20.20 21.16 0.69
CA LEU A 147 20.22 21.49 2.12
C LEU A 147 21.39 20.77 2.81
N SER A 148 22.11 21.53 3.63
CA SER A 148 23.20 21.04 4.49
C SER A 148 22.93 21.28 5.98
N ASP A 149 21.84 21.93 6.29
CA ASP A 149 21.48 22.38 7.63
C ASP A 149 20.21 21.69 8.12
N ARG A 150 20.22 21.19 9.39
CA ARG A 150 19.09 20.47 10.00
C ARG A 150 17.86 21.35 10.19
N ALA A 151 18.04 22.61 10.55
CA ALA A 151 16.93 23.52 10.79
C ALA A 151 16.21 23.85 9.49
N LYS A 152 16.96 24.05 8.39
CA LYS A 152 16.38 24.24 7.05
C LYS A 152 15.64 22.98 6.56
N ALA A 153 16.19 21.81 6.84
CA ALA A 153 15.52 20.54 6.50
C ALA A 153 14.23 20.34 7.31
N LYS A 154 14.25 20.70 8.60
CA LYS A 154 13.03 20.70 9.45
C LYS A 154 11.99 21.68 8.89
N ALA A 155 12.39 22.92 8.60
CA ALA A 155 11.51 23.93 8.01
C ALA A 155 10.88 23.45 6.69
N PHE A 156 11.66 22.79 5.82
CA PHE A 156 11.13 22.20 4.59
C PHE A 156 9.94 21.27 4.86
N PHE A 157 10.05 20.33 5.83
CA PHE A 157 8.95 19.43 6.14
C PHE A 157 7.75 20.16 6.74
N GLU A 158 7.98 21.13 7.63
CA GLU A 158 6.93 21.94 8.24
C GLU A 158 6.20 22.83 7.23
N GLU A 159 6.89 23.33 6.22
CA GLU A 159 6.30 24.16 5.16
C GLU A 159 5.56 23.33 4.11
N GLN A 160 6.10 22.17 3.72
CA GLN A 160 5.54 21.39 2.60
C GLN A 160 4.49 20.39 3.04
N PHE A 161 4.41 20.07 4.32
CA PHE A 161 3.54 19.02 4.83
C PHE A 161 2.66 19.49 6.00
N PHE A 162 1.63 18.70 6.24
CA PHE A 162 0.71 18.81 7.36
C PHE A 162 0.75 17.50 8.16
N PRO A 163 1.00 17.53 9.49
CA PRO A 163 1.13 16.32 10.29
C PRO A 163 -0.24 15.75 10.66
N LEU A 164 -0.40 14.46 10.45
CA LEU A 164 -1.63 13.72 10.71
C LEU A 164 -1.31 12.45 11.49
N ARG A 165 -1.76 12.36 12.73
CA ARG A 165 -1.65 11.11 13.50
C ARG A 165 -2.52 10.06 12.84
N ILE A 166 -1.96 8.87 12.61
CA ILE A 166 -2.63 7.76 11.96
C ILE A 166 -2.47 6.47 12.75
N SER A 167 -3.56 5.72 12.85
CA SER A 167 -3.57 4.36 13.39
C SER A 167 -4.67 3.53 12.72
N ARG A 168 -4.72 2.26 13.03
CA ARG A 168 -5.82 1.40 12.62
C ARG A 168 -7.09 1.79 13.38
N LEU A 169 -8.23 1.67 12.71
CA LEU A 169 -9.53 1.99 13.32
C LEU A 169 -9.75 1.17 14.60
N GLY A 170 -9.97 1.88 15.72
CA GLY A 170 -10.15 1.27 17.03
C GLY A 170 -8.84 0.96 17.80
N GLU A 171 -7.67 1.21 17.22
CA GLU A 171 -6.36 1.01 17.86
C GLU A 171 -5.66 2.36 18.05
N PRO A 172 -5.11 2.68 19.24
CA PRO A 172 -4.45 3.97 19.48
C PRO A 172 -3.05 4.05 18.84
N GLU A 173 -2.41 2.93 18.59
CA GLU A 173 -1.05 2.81 18.12
C GLU A 173 -0.97 1.90 16.90
N GLY A 174 0.07 2.08 16.10
CA GLY A 174 0.47 1.17 15.05
C GLY A 174 1.49 0.15 15.56
N PHE A 175 2.09 -0.58 14.62
CA PHE A 175 3.01 -1.67 14.92
C PHE A 175 4.23 -1.64 14.01
N VAL A 176 5.42 -1.79 14.60
CA VAL A 176 6.69 -1.88 13.87
C VAL A 176 7.39 -3.20 14.07
N THR A 177 8.09 -3.63 13.03
CA THR A 177 9.13 -4.66 13.06
C THR A 177 10.40 -4.11 12.43
N GLY A 178 11.47 -4.90 12.39
CA GLY A 178 12.71 -4.50 11.74
C GLY A 178 13.13 -5.51 10.68
N TYR A 179 13.80 -5.02 9.64
CA TYR A 179 14.44 -5.85 8.62
C TYR A 179 15.84 -5.32 8.28
N TYR A 180 16.61 -6.15 7.61
CA TYR A 180 18.01 -5.88 7.29
C TYR A 180 18.41 -6.63 6.03
N GLU A 181 19.57 -6.33 5.48
CA GLU A 181 20.15 -7.11 4.38
C GLU A 181 21.09 -8.19 4.95
N PRO A 182 20.78 -9.48 4.82
CA PRO A 182 21.69 -10.55 5.22
C PRO A 182 23.00 -10.54 4.44
N ILE A 183 24.09 -10.91 5.10
CA ILE A 183 25.37 -11.26 4.49
C ILE A 183 25.53 -12.76 4.70
N VAL A 184 25.60 -13.53 3.62
CA VAL A 184 25.64 -14.99 3.63
C VAL A 184 26.76 -15.50 2.73
N ASP A 185 27.32 -16.66 3.06
CA ASP A 185 28.36 -17.29 2.27
C ASP A 185 27.76 -18.07 1.10
N GLY A 186 28.47 -18.07 -0.05
CA GLY A 186 28.03 -18.76 -1.25
C GLY A 186 29.14 -19.09 -2.24
N SER A 187 28.74 -19.65 -3.38
CA SER A 187 29.62 -19.94 -4.52
C SER A 187 28.90 -19.66 -5.83
N ARG A 188 29.62 -19.31 -6.89
CA ARG A 188 29.05 -19.19 -8.25
C ARG A 188 28.68 -20.53 -8.85
N THR A 189 29.29 -21.59 -8.38
CA THR A 189 29.09 -22.96 -8.86
C THR A 189 28.69 -23.88 -7.72
N GLU A 190 27.86 -24.86 -8.01
CA GLU A 190 27.56 -25.91 -7.07
C GLU A 190 28.82 -26.69 -6.71
N ASN A 191 29.00 -26.99 -5.42
CA ASN A 191 30.09 -27.80 -4.91
C ASN A 191 29.68 -28.55 -3.62
N GLU A 192 30.61 -29.25 -2.99
CA GLU A 192 30.30 -30.06 -1.81
C GLU A 192 29.75 -29.24 -0.59
N VAL A 193 30.11 -27.96 -0.49
CA VAL A 193 29.70 -27.05 0.60
C VAL A 193 28.45 -26.25 0.23
N TYR A 194 28.41 -25.73 -0.99
CA TYR A 194 27.36 -24.84 -1.48
C TYR A 194 26.45 -25.59 -2.45
N LYS A 195 25.29 -26.07 -1.92
CA LYS A 195 24.35 -26.93 -2.66
C LYS A 195 22.96 -26.33 -2.82
N VAL A 196 22.69 -25.19 -2.19
CA VAL A 196 21.37 -24.58 -2.16
C VAL A 196 21.27 -23.51 -3.23
N PRO A 197 20.54 -23.75 -4.35
CA PRO A 197 20.48 -22.81 -5.45
C PRO A 197 19.63 -21.57 -5.10
N VAL A 198 20.13 -20.41 -5.47
CA VAL A 198 19.39 -19.14 -5.48
C VAL A 198 18.87 -18.92 -6.87
N TYR A 199 17.56 -19.05 -7.06
CA TYR A 199 16.96 -19.00 -8.39
C TYR A 199 16.56 -17.58 -8.81
N ARG A 200 16.83 -17.26 -10.07
CA ARG A 200 16.23 -16.11 -10.77
C ARG A 200 14.80 -16.44 -11.18
N ARG A 201 14.04 -15.39 -11.49
CA ARG A 201 12.66 -15.52 -11.94
C ARG A 201 12.55 -16.40 -13.18
N PRO A 202 11.76 -17.49 -13.13
CA PRO A 202 11.52 -18.35 -14.29
C PRO A 202 10.73 -17.63 -15.40
N SER A 203 11.11 -17.86 -16.66
CA SER A 203 10.42 -17.27 -17.82
C SER A 203 8.96 -17.76 -17.99
N ASN A 204 8.64 -18.93 -17.44
CA ASN A 204 7.31 -19.52 -17.50
C ASN A 204 6.40 -19.12 -16.30
N LEU A 205 6.81 -18.14 -15.51
CA LEU A 205 6.02 -17.57 -14.43
C LEU A 205 5.13 -16.45 -14.98
N PHE A 206 3.81 -16.66 -14.95
CA PHE A 206 2.81 -15.72 -15.47
C PHE A 206 1.98 -15.13 -14.35
N VAL A 207 1.77 -13.83 -14.38
CA VAL A 207 0.92 -13.12 -13.41
C VAL A 207 -0.38 -12.69 -14.09
N ARG A 208 -1.52 -13.00 -13.47
CA ARG A 208 -2.85 -12.58 -13.92
C ARG A 208 -3.53 -11.71 -12.86
N GLY A 209 -4.14 -10.62 -13.29
CA GLY A 209 -4.94 -9.76 -12.41
C GLY A 209 -4.72 -8.28 -12.65
N ALA A 210 -5.55 -7.46 -12.03
CA ALA A 210 -5.47 -5.99 -12.12
C ALA A 210 -4.17 -5.42 -11.56
N THR A 211 -3.48 -6.19 -10.72
CA THR A 211 -2.22 -5.80 -10.06
C THR A 211 -0.98 -6.34 -10.77
N GLN A 212 -1.13 -6.91 -11.96
CA GLN A 212 -0.03 -7.52 -12.71
C GLN A 212 1.16 -6.57 -12.91
N ASN A 213 0.87 -5.28 -13.09
CA ASN A 213 1.85 -4.22 -13.34
C ASN A 213 2.09 -3.33 -12.11
N SER A 214 1.68 -3.76 -10.92
CA SER A 214 1.90 -2.97 -9.70
C SER A 214 3.39 -2.83 -9.42
N ALA A 215 3.84 -1.59 -9.25
CA ALA A 215 5.22 -1.30 -8.86
C ALA A 215 5.54 -1.95 -7.51
N GLY A 216 6.73 -2.50 -7.38
CA GLY A 216 7.25 -3.06 -6.13
C GLY A 216 6.87 -4.50 -5.79
N LEU A 217 5.76 -5.03 -6.34
CA LEU A 217 5.42 -6.45 -6.23
C LEU A 217 4.88 -6.95 -7.58
N PRO A 218 5.74 -7.37 -8.50
CA PRO A 218 5.34 -7.78 -9.84
C PRO A 218 4.33 -8.94 -9.84
N ASN A 219 4.20 -9.66 -8.73
CA ASN A 219 3.29 -10.78 -8.56
C ASN A 219 2.08 -10.45 -7.65
N GLY A 220 1.64 -9.22 -7.55
CA GLY A 220 0.49 -8.83 -6.73
C GLY A 220 -0.84 -9.49 -7.13
N GLY A 221 -0.91 -10.16 -8.30
CA GLY A 221 -2.01 -11.00 -8.75
C GLY A 221 -1.75 -12.50 -8.54
N LYS A 222 -2.65 -13.35 -9.07
CA LYS A 222 -2.48 -14.80 -9.06
C LYS A 222 -1.36 -15.20 -10.02
N VAL A 223 -0.46 -16.07 -9.57
CA VAL A 223 0.71 -16.53 -10.29
C VAL A 223 0.51 -17.94 -10.80
N PHE A 224 0.82 -18.16 -12.08
CA PHE A 224 0.55 -19.39 -12.80
C PHE A 224 1.77 -19.80 -13.61
N ARG A 225 1.84 -21.08 -13.95
CA ARG A 225 2.67 -21.65 -15.02
C ARG A 225 1.81 -22.22 -16.12
N LYS A 226 2.33 -22.26 -17.32
CA LYS A 226 1.65 -22.82 -18.48
C LYS A 226 1.97 -24.30 -18.64
N ILE A 227 0.95 -25.12 -18.81
CA ILE A 227 1.07 -26.52 -19.20
C ILE A 227 0.54 -26.66 -20.62
N GLY A 228 1.36 -27.20 -21.52
CA GLY A 228 1.02 -27.32 -22.93
C GLY A 228 0.69 -25.95 -23.56
N ARG A 229 -0.20 -25.95 -24.56
CA ARG A 229 -0.47 -24.72 -25.33
C ARG A 229 -1.41 -23.72 -24.64
N ARG A 230 -2.34 -24.16 -23.78
CA ARG A 230 -3.45 -23.29 -23.30
C ARG A 230 -3.76 -23.37 -21.81
N LYS A 231 -3.31 -24.37 -21.09
CA LYS A 231 -3.69 -24.57 -19.68
C LYS A 231 -2.76 -23.81 -18.74
N LEU A 232 -3.33 -22.93 -17.89
CA LEU A 232 -2.64 -22.30 -16.79
C LEU A 232 -3.00 -23.03 -15.49
N VAL A 233 -1.99 -23.34 -14.69
CA VAL A 233 -2.12 -23.93 -13.36
C VAL A 233 -1.36 -23.06 -12.37
N PRO A 234 -1.66 -23.11 -11.06
CA PRO A 234 -0.85 -22.43 -10.05
C PRO A 234 0.63 -22.73 -10.23
N TYR A 235 1.47 -21.76 -9.91
CA TYR A 235 2.93 -22.00 -9.93
C TYR A 235 3.29 -23.05 -8.87
N TYR A 236 4.49 -23.58 -8.96
CA TYR A 236 5.02 -24.52 -7.96
C TYR A 236 5.11 -23.84 -6.57
N ASP A 237 4.77 -24.57 -5.52
CA ASP A 237 4.99 -24.11 -4.16
C ASP A 237 6.46 -24.35 -3.70
N ARG A 238 6.79 -23.92 -2.48
CA ARG A 238 8.15 -24.08 -1.94
C ARG A 238 8.59 -25.53 -1.93
N ALA A 239 7.74 -26.46 -1.46
CA ALA A 239 8.13 -27.85 -1.36
C ALA A 239 8.44 -28.45 -2.74
N GLU A 240 7.59 -28.18 -3.74
CA GLU A 240 7.82 -28.64 -5.13
C GLU A 240 9.11 -28.04 -5.71
N ILE A 241 9.43 -26.77 -5.40
CA ILE A 241 10.67 -26.11 -5.88
C ILE A 241 11.89 -26.70 -5.19
N GLU A 242 11.84 -26.92 -3.87
CA GLU A 242 12.92 -27.55 -3.11
C GLU A 242 13.12 -29.02 -3.51
N ASP A 243 12.08 -29.71 -4.02
CA ASP A 243 12.12 -31.06 -4.58
C ASP A 243 12.56 -31.10 -6.07
N GLY A 244 13.04 -29.97 -6.63
CA GLY A 244 13.63 -29.92 -7.96
C GLY A 244 12.69 -29.59 -9.13
N ALA A 245 11.44 -29.11 -8.89
CA ALA A 245 10.48 -28.83 -9.97
C ALA A 245 10.96 -27.81 -11.03
N ILE A 246 11.99 -27.04 -10.74
CA ILE A 246 12.60 -26.05 -11.65
C ILE A 246 14.10 -26.26 -11.87
N GLU A 247 14.67 -27.32 -11.33
CA GLU A 247 16.07 -27.71 -11.50
C GLU A 247 16.42 -27.95 -12.98
N GLY A 248 17.70 -27.77 -13.33
CA GLY A 248 18.20 -27.98 -14.69
C GLY A 248 17.74 -26.97 -15.73
N ARG A 249 17.13 -25.83 -15.30
CA ARG A 249 16.66 -24.78 -16.22
C ARG A 249 17.63 -23.62 -16.39
N GLY A 250 18.81 -23.68 -15.77
CA GLY A 250 19.81 -22.60 -15.80
C GLY A 250 19.31 -21.32 -15.12
N LEU A 251 18.56 -21.48 -14.01
CA LEU A 251 17.99 -20.37 -13.27
C LEU A 251 18.84 -19.94 -12.07
N GLU A 252 19.92 -20.64 -11.80
CA GLU A 252 20.78 -20.43 -10.66
C GLU A 252 21.59 -19.14 -10.82
N ILE A 253 21.60 -18.29 -9.78
CA ILE A 253 22.45 -17.10 -9.68
C ILE A 253 23.75 -17.47 -8.98
N CYS A 254 23.62 -18.17 -7.87
CA CYS A 254 24.68 -18.67 -7.00
C CYS A 254 24.10 -19.79 -6.13
N TRP A 255 24.96 -20.42 -5.34
CA TRP A 255 24.59 -21.47 -4.39
C TRP A 255 24.98 -21.05 -2.98
N LEU A 256 24.07 -21.27 -2.01
CA LEU A 256 24.29 -21.01 -0.61
C LEU A 256 24.62 -22.32 0.13
N LYS A 257 25.09 -22.16 1.38
CA LYS A 257 25.47 -23.29 2.22
C LYS A 257 24.26 -24.09 2.70
N ASP A 258 23.19 -23.39 3.13
CA ASP A 258 22.02 -24.04 3.69
C ASP A 258 20.70 -23.34 3.31
N GLN A 259 19.60 -24.09 3.44
CA GLN A 259 18.25 -23.62 3.15
C GLN A 259 17.74 -22.56 4.12
N THR A 260 18.32 -22.48 5.31
CA THR A 260 17.94 -21.47 6.31
C THR A 260 18.40 -20.09 5.85
N ASP A 261 19.61 -19.97 5.34
CA ASP A 261 20.14 -18.73 4.75
C ASP A 261 19.30 -18.27 3.56
N LEU A 262 18.91 -19.21 2.69
CA LEU A 262 18.00 -18.91 1.58
C LEU A 262 16.64 -18.43 2.08
N LEU A 263 16.03 -19.12 3.06
CA LEU A 263 14.75 -18.71 3.63
C LEU A 263 14.83 -17.30 4.22
N PHE A 264 15.86 -16.99 5.01
CA PHE A 264 16.01 -15.66 5.59
C PHE A 264 16.28 -14.60 4.53
N SER A 265 17.09 -14.87 3.51
CA SER A 265 17.28 -13.97 2.38
C SER A 265 15.95 -13.70 1.64
N GLN A 266 15.10 -14.70 1.48
CA GLN A 266 13.78 -14.58 0.87
C GLN A 266 12.80 -13.75 1.73
N ILE A 267 12.88 -13.86 3.07
CA ILE A 267 12.06 -13.07 4.00
C ILE A 267 12.50 -11.61 3.95
N GLN A 268 13.80 -11.34 3.89
CA GLN A 268 14.37 -9.99 3.89
C GLN A 268 14.25 -9.31 2.51
N GLY A 269 14.18 -10.07 1.41
CA GLY A 269 14.02 -9.57 0.06
C GLY A 269 15.32 -9.18 -0.66
N SER A 270 16.46 -9.16 0.03
CA SER A 270 17.80 -8.95 -0.54
C SER A 270 18.85 -9.70 0.27
N ALA A 271 20.03 -9.91 -0.29
CA ALA A 271 21.21 -10.38 0.42
C ALA A 271 22.51 -9.99 -0.29
N ARG A 272 23.59 -9.92 0.49
CA ARG A 272 24.98 -9.92 0.02
C ARG A 272 25.49 -11.35 0.13
N VAL A 273 25.86 -11.94 -0.98
CA VAL A 273 26.44 -13.28 -1.00
C VAL A 273 27.96 -13.13 -1.15
N SER A 274 28.70 -13.40 -0.07
CA SER A 274 30.16 -13.45 -0.09
C SER A 274 30.58 -14.77 -0.73
N LEU A 275 31.19 -14.69 -1.91
CA LEU A 275 31.56 -15.88 -2.65
C LEU A 275 32.91 -16.46 -2.19
N ASP A 276 33.08 -17.75 -2.41
CA ASP A 276 34.30 -18.49 -2.10
C ASP A 276 35.55 -18.01 -2.86
N ASP A 277 35.36 -17.28 -3.97
CA ASP A 277 36.44 -16.61 -4.72
C ASP A 277 36.78 -15.20 -4.17
N GLY A 278 36.15 -14.75 -3.08
CA GLY A 278 36.34 -13.44 -2.47
C GLY A 278 35.55 -12.32 -3.10
N SER A 279 34.78 -12.56 -4.14
CA SER A 279 33.88 -11.59 -4.75
C SER A 279 32.51 -11.57 -4.03
N THR A 280 31.69 -10.57 -4.33
CA THR A 280 30.34 -10.43 -3.75
C THR A 280 29.29 -10.42 -4.84
N VAL A 281 28.24 -11.20 -4.65
CA VAL A 281 27.00 -11.14 -5.44
C VAL A 281 25.93 -10.45 -4.65
N ARG A 282 25.28 -9.45 -5.26
CA ARG A 282 24.16 -8.74 -4.67
C ARG A 282 22.87 -9.26 -5.29
N ILE A 283 22.02 -9.87 -4.48
CA ILE A 283 20.71 -10.37 -4.90
C ILE A 283 19.59 -9.52 -4.34
N ASN A 284 18.60 -9.24 -5.17
CA ASN A 284 17.43 -8.45 -4.79
C ASN A 284 16.15 -9.15 -5.27
N TYR A 285 15.05 -8.97 -4.55
CA TYR A 285 13.74 -9.49 -4.91
C TYR A 285 13.38 -9.17 -6.37
N ASP A 286 12.90 -10.16 -7.10
CA ASP A 286 12.37 -9.98 -8.45
C ASP A 286 10.92 -10.44 -8.56
N ALA A 287 10.60 -11.61 -8.01
CA ALA A 287 9.26 -12.20 -8.09
C ALA A 287 9.01 -13.17 -6.93
N HIS A 288 7.76 -13.60 -6.77
CA HIS A 288 7.38 -14.73 -5.93
C HIS A 288 6.41 -15.67 -6.66
N ASN A 289 6.26 -16.89 -6.15
CA ASN A 289 5.44 -17.93 -6.75
C ASN A 289 3.91 -17.76 -6.58
N GLY A 290 3.46 -16.71 -5.89
CA GLY A 290 2.04 -16.35 -5.73
C GLY A 290 1.33 -16.95 -4.53
N TYR A 291 1.99 -17.84 -3.78
CA TYR A 291 1.43 -18.33 -2.53
C TYR A 291 1.58 -17.30 -1.40
N PRO A 292 0.59 -17.23 -0.48
CA PRO A 292 0.69 -16.36 0.67
C PRO A 292 1.85 -16.76 1.57
N TYR A 293 2.50 -15.76 2.15
CA TYR A 293 3.57 -15.96 3.12
C TYR A 293 3.00 -16.48 4.45
N THR A 294 3.57 -17.56 4.95
CA THR A 294 3.28 -18.12 6.27
C THR A 294 4.48 -17.87 7.19
N PRO A 295 4.33 -17.05 8.26
CA PRO A 295 5.42 -16.77 9.19
C PRO A 295 5.83 -18.03 9.95
N VAL A 296 7.04 -18.53 9.70
CA VAL A 296 7.56 -19.75 10.36
C VAL A 296 7.63 -19.62 11.89
N GLY A 297 7.92 -18.43 12.41
CA GLY A 297 7.91 -18.16 13.84
C GLY A 297 6.53 -18.33 14.49
N ARG A 298 5.43 -18.04 13.76
CA ARG A 298 4.08 -18.31 14.24
C ARG A 298 3.85 -19.80 14.47
N ILE A 299 4.31 -20.62 13.54
CA ILE A 299 4.17 -22.09 13.62
C ILE A 299 4.91 -22.62 14.86
N LEU A 300 6.11 -22.13 15.11
CA LEU A 300 6.89 -22.51 16.30
C LEU A 300 6.20 -22.11 17.60
N ILE A 301 5.55 -20.94 17.65
CA ILE A 301 4.75 -20.52 18.80
C ILE A 301 3.51 -21.40 18.97
N GLU A 302 2.76 -21.66 17.89
CA GLU A 302 1.54 -22.48 17.91
C GLU A 302 1.82 -23.94 18.32
N ARG A 303 3.03 -24.43 18.03
CA ARG A 303 3.51 -25.76 18.46
C ARG A 303 4.13 -25.76 19.86
N ASN A 304 4.17 -24.63 20.56
CA ASN A 304 4.81 -24.45 21.87
C ASN A 304 6.30 -24.82 21.87
N ILE A 305 7.00 -24.66 20.73
CA ILE A 305 8.44 -24.93 20.60
C ILE A 305 9.26 -23.74 21.10
N ILE A 306 8.89 -22.53 20.72
CA ILE A 306 9.49 -21.27 21.17
C ILE A 306 8.39 -20.39 21.74
N PRO A 307 8.45 -19.97 23.00
CA PRO A 307 7.51 -19.03 23.60
C PRO A 307 7.47 -17.70 22.85
N ARG A 308 6.29 -17.08 22.82
CA ARG A 308 6.07 -15.83 22.08
C ARG A 308 7.00 -14.69 22.50
N ASP A 309 7.28 -14.57 23.77
CA ASP A 309 8.15 -13.56 24.37
C ASP A 309 9.63 -13.78 24.03
N GLN A 310 10.04 -15.02 23.76
CA GLN A 310 11.40 -15.38 23.38
C GLN A 310 11.59 -15.47 21.86
N MET A 311 10.54 -15.28 21.08
CA MET A 311 10.58 -15.43 19.62
C MET A 311 11.44 -14.34 18.99
N SER A 312 12.50 -14.72 18.29
CA SER A 312 13.36 -13.85 17.48
C SER A 312 13.86 -14.59 16.23
N MET A 313 14.39 -13.87 15.25
CA MET A 313 15.00 -14.51 14.07
C MET A 313 16.20 -15.39 14.46
N GLN A 314 16.96 -14.97 15.45
CA GLN A 314 18.09 -15.74 15.98
C GLN A 314 17.59 -17.06 16.60
N LYS A 315 16.54 -17.00 17.42
CA LYS A 315 15.96 -18.22 18.03
C LYS A 315 15.39 -19.18 17.00
N ILE A 316 14.77 -18.67 15.95
CA ILE A 316 14.30 -19.50 14.82
C ILE A 316 15.51 -20.18 14.14
N ARG A 317 16.58 -19.43 13.86
CA ARG A 317 17.80 -19.96 13.24
C ARG A 317 18.47 -21.01 14.12
N GLU A 318 18.65 -20.72 15.41
CA GLU A 318 19.20 -21.67 16.40
C GLU A 318 18.41 -22.98 16.41
N TRP A 319 17.08 -22.89 16.47
CA TRP A 319 16.21 -24.05 16.45
C TRP A 319 16.32 -24.84 15.15
N MET A 320 16.32 -24.18 14.01
CA MET A 320 16.44 -24.83 12.69
C MET A 320 17.79 -25.53 12.53
N THR A 321 18.86 -24.94 13.03
CA THR A 321 20.21 -25.54 13.01
C THR A 321 20.28 -26.78 13.92
N ALA A 322 19.64 -26.73 15.10
CA ALA A 322 19.60 -27.85 16.03
C ALA A 322 18.64 -28.99 15.60
N ASN A 323 17.70 -28.71 14.69
CA ASN A 323 16.66 -29.66 14.27
C ASN A 323 16.53 -29.68 12.74
N PRO A 324 17.45 -30.29 11.98
CA PRO A 324 17.46 -30.24 10.51
C PRO A 324 16.18 -30.79 9.86
N ASP A 325 15.66 -31.93 10.31
CA ASP A 325 14.41 -32.51 9.78
C ASP A 325 13.20 -31.64 10.09
N GLY A 326 13.10 -31.13 11.31
CA GLY A 326 12.07 -30.17 11.71
C GLY A 326 12.17 -28.86 10.95
N ALA A 327 13.36 -28.40 10.63
CA ALA A 327 13.60 -27.20 9.82
C ALA A 327 13.11 -27.41 8.38
N ASN A 328 13.32 -28.57 7.79
CA ASN A 328 12.82 -28.92 6.47
C ASN A 328 11.29 -28.88 6.44
N GLU A 329 10.64 -29.54 7.41
CA GLU A 329 9.18 -29.52 7.53
C GLU A 329 8.66 -28.09 7.76
N LEU A 330 9.28 -27.32 8.65
CA LEU A 330 8.87 -25.96 8.98
C LEU A 330 8.93 -25.02 7.76
N ARG A 331 10.03 -25.07 6.98
CA ARG A 331 10.18 -24.26 5.76
C ARG A 331 9.07 -24.54 4.76
N ARG A 332 8.75 -25.82 4.52
CA ARG A 332 7.76 -26.26 3.53
C ARG A 332 6.32 -25.85 3.88
N GLN A 333 6.03 -25.57 5.15
CA GLN A 333 4.75 -24.96 5.53
C GLN A 333 4.59 -23.53 5.05
N ASN A 334 5.68 -22.81 4.83
CA ASN A 334 5.64 -21.55 4.10
C ASN A 334 5.70 -21.82 2.60
N ARG A 335 4.55 -21.99 1.97
CA ARG A 335 4.44 -22.29 0.53
C ARG A 335 4.96 -21.17 -0.38
N SER A 336 5.11 -19.94 0.14
CA SER A 336 5.68 -18.81 -0.59
C SER A 336 7.15 -19.03 -0.88
N TYR A 337 7.57 -18.78 -2.14
CA TYR A 337 8.96 -18.83 -2.58
C TYR A 337 9.30 -17.57 -3.35
N VAL A 338 10.42 -16.93 -3.04
CA VAL A 338 10.92 -15.71 -3.67
C VAL A 338 12.01 -16.05 -4.67
N PHE A 339 11.93 -15.44 -5.84
CA PHE A 339 12.95 -15.44 -6.88
C PHE A 339 13.71 -14.12 -6.86
N PHE A 340 15.00 -14.19 -7.14
CA PHE A 340 15.89 -13.05 -7.09
C PHE A 340 16.36 -12.60 -8.47
N ARG A 341 16.90 -11.41 -8.52
CA ARG A 341 17.75 -10.93 -9.60
C ARG A 341 19.08 -10.48 -9.02
N GLU A 342 20.13 -10.64 -9.80
CA GLU A 342 21.42 -10.04 -9.49
C GLU A 342 21.36 -8.55 -9.81
N VAL A 343 21.92 -7.73 -8.91
CA VAL A 343 22.00 -6.28 -9.08
C VAL A 343 23.44 -5.80 -8.96
N GLN A 344 23.80 -4.82 -9.78
CA GLN A 344 25.14 -4.23 -9.78
C GLN A 344 25.22 -3.15 -8.71
N LEU A 345 25.56 -3.55 -7.50
CA LEU A 345 25.80 -2.68 -6.35
C LEU A 345 27.17 -3.00 -5.76
N SER A 346 27.89 -1.97 -5.33
CA SER A 346 29.13 -2.16 -4.57
C SER A 346 28.84 -2.63 -3.14
N ASP A 347 29.88 -3.08 -2.43
CA ASP A 347 29.74 -3.46 -1.01
C ASP A 347 29.38 -2.31 -0.09
N LYS A 348 29.57 -1.06 -0.54
CA LYS A 348 29.21 0.15 0.19
C LYS A 348 27.79 0.62 -0.07
N ASP A 349 27.14 0.11 -1.11
CA ASP A 349 25.80 0.48 -1.47
C ASP A 349 24.77 -0.28 -0.63
N GLU A 350 23.70 0.39 -0.25
CA GLU A 350 22.57 -0.24 0.38
C GLU A 350 21.64 -0.87 -0.67
N PRO A 351 20.81 -1.87 -0.32
CA PRO A 351 19.92 -2.54 -1.26
C PRO A 351 18.87 -1.57 -1.81
N VAL A 352 18.33 -1.92 -2.96
CA VAL A 352 17.28 -1.14 -3.62
C VAL A 352 15.91 -1.60 -3.12
N GLY A 353 15.16 -0.69 -2.51
CA GLY A 353 13.78 -0.93 -2.08
C GLY A 353 12.79 -1.03 -3.24
N ALA A 354 11.56 -1.39 -2.94
CA ALA A 354 10.50 -1.56 -3.93
C ALA A 354 10.14 -0.28 -4.71
N GLN A 355 10.47 0.89 -4.18
CA GLN A 355 10.36 2.16 -4.90
C GLN A 355 11.40 2.30 -6.03
N GLY A 356 12.45 1.48 -6.05
CA GLY A 356 13.56 1.58 -7.00
C GLY A 356 14.64 2.57 -6.61
N VAL A 357 14.77 2.88 -5.32
CA VAL A 357 15.83 3.73 -4.74
C VAL A 357 16.60 2.95 -3.68
N SER A 358 17.85 3.35 -3.44
CA SER A 358 18.67 2.81 -2.36
C SER A 358 18.03 3.10 -1.01
N LEU A 359 17.97 2.11 -0.14
CA LEU A 359 17.47 2.27 1.22
C LEU A 359 18.51 3.01 2.08
N THR A 360 18.03 3.65 3.14
CA THR A 360 18.87 4.35 4.10
C THR A 360 18.63 3.75 5.49
N PRO A 361 19.64 3.15 6.14
CA PRO A 361 19.51 2.58 7.48
C PRO A 361 18.95 3.60 8.48
N GLY A 362 17.91 3.19 9.22
CA GLY A 362 17.24 4.04 10.21
C GLY A 362 16.45 5.22 9.63
N ARG A 363 16.24 5.27 8.29
CA ARG A 363 15.45 6.30 7.61
C ARG A 363 14.45 5.73 6.59
N SER A 364 14.67 4.53 6.07
CA SER A 364 13.76 3.86 5.15
C SER A 364 12.83 2.90 5.88
N ILE A 365 11.58 2.84 5.44
CA ILE A 365 10.59 1.88 5.93
C ILE A 365 9.87 1.18 4.79
N ALA A 366 9.52 -0.08 5.04
CA ALA A 366 8.52 -0.80 4.27
C ALA A 366 7.12 -0.53 4.85
N VAL A 367 6.15 -0.29 3.96
CA VAL A 367 4.76 0.04 4.30
C VAL A 367 3.77 -0.78 3.49
N ASP A 368 2.49 -0.73 3.86
CA ASP A 368 1.40 -1.27 3.04
C ASP A 368 1.22 -0.42 1.78
N LYS A 369 1.72 -0.90 0.66
CA LYS A 369 1.65 -0.21 -0.63
C LYS A 369 0.23 -0.05 -1.18
N ALA A 370 -0.73 -0.84 -0.71
CA ALA A 370 -2.12 -0.69 -1.10
C ALA A 370 -2.77 0.55 -0.44
N LEU A 371 -2.18 1.04 0.65
CA LEU A 371 -2.66 2.18 1.42
C LEU A 371 -1.77 3.42 1.25
N HIS A 372 -0.46 3.23 1.11
CA HIS A 372 0.52 4.33 1.12
C HIS A 372 1.30 4.42 -0.19
N VAL A 373 1.55 5.65 -0.62
CA VAL A 373 2.43 5.95 -1.76
C VAL A 373 3.88 5.97 -1.28
N TYR A 374 4.78 5.38 -2.07
CA TYR A 374 6.22 5.50 -1.80
C TYR A 374 6.66 6.98 -1.82
N GLY A 375 7.57 7.30 -0.94
CA GLY A 375 8.02 8.66 -0.67
C GLY A 375 7.23 9.35 0.43
N THR A 376 6.13 8.76 0.95
CA THR A 376 5.38 9.34 2.07
C THR A 376 6.25 9.38 3.32
N PRO A 377 6.45 10.56 3.96
CA PRO A 377 7.16 10.65 5.21
C PRO A 377 6.26 10.26 6.40
N PHE A 378 6.82 9.51 7.36
CA PHE A 378 6.17 9.14 8.61
C PHE A 378 7.10 9.47 9.78
N PHE A 379 6.64 10.22 10.76
CA PHE A 379 7.32 10.31 12.03
C PHE A 379 6.81 9.20 12.94
N ILE A 380 7.73 8.37 13.41
CA ILE A 380 7.44 7.21 14.24
C ILE A 380 8.03 7.45 15.63
N GLU A 381 7.20 7.34 16.66
CA GLU A 381 7.57 7.62 18.05
C GLU A 381 7.20 6.49 19.00
N GLY A 382 8.10 6.14 19.88
CA GLY A 382 7.92 5.12 20.91
C GLY A 382 9.25 4.70 21.53
N GLU A 383 9.31 3.47 22.03
CA GLU A 383 10.50 2.87 22.62
C GLU A 383 10.82 1.57 21.91
N LEU A 384 12.11 1.33 21.61
CA LEU A 384 12.59 0.11 20.97
C LEU A 384 13.78 -0.48 21.72
N PRO A 385 13.94 -1.82 21.73
CA PRO A 385 15.09 -2.50 22.33
C PRO A 385 16.31 -2.48 21.39
N ILE A 386 16.92 -1.30 21.21
CA ILE A 386 17.99 -1.09 20.25
C ILE A 386 19.30 -1.75 20.73
N GLU A 387 19.70 -1.50 21.97
CA GLU A 387 20.99 -1.99 22.51
C GLU A 387 20.89 -3.44 22.97
N THR A 388 19.84 -3.77 23.72
CA THR A 388 19.60 -5.10 24.29
C THR A 388 18.14 -5.50 24.11
N GLU A 389 17.79 -6.75 24.41
CA GLU A 389 16.42 -7.25 24.34
C GLU A 389 15.45 -6.56 25.31
N ILE A 390 15.97 -6.00 26.38
CA ILE A 390 15.18 -5.33 27.45
C ILE A 390 15.34 -3.82 27.47
N SER A 391 16.20 -3.24 26.61
CA SER A 391 16.37 -1.80 26.56
C SER A 391 15.08 -1.10 26.08
N LYS A 392 14.86 0.10 26.58
CA LYS A 392 13.74 0.98 26.21
C LYS A 392 14.31 2.28 25.66
N THR A 393 14.97 2.17 24.52
CA THR A 393 15.60 3.32 23.88
C THR A 393 14.53 4.15 23.18
N PRO A 394 14.41 5.44 23.48
CA PRO A 394 13.48 6.31 22.77
C PRO A 394 13.77 6.32 21.26
N PHE A 395 12.78 5.97 20.48
CA PHE A 395 12.82 6.04 19.02
C PHE A 395 11.85 7.12 18.55
N ARG A 396 12.37 8.19 17.96
CA ARG A 396 11.63 9.36 17.51
C ARG A 396 12.27 9.83 16.22
N ARG A 397 11.80 9.31 15.08
CA ARG A 397 12.47 9.51 13.79
C ARG A 397 11.50 9.73 12.66
N LEU A 398 11.85 10.66 11.78
CA LEU A 398 11.21 10.84 10.49
C LEU A 398 11.75 9.80 9.51
N MET A 399 10.88 8.93 9.05
CA MET A 399 11.17 7.81 8.18
C MET A 399 10.46 8.00 6.84
N ILE A 400 11.01 7.46 5.77
CA ILE A 400 10.48 7.59 4.41
C ILE A 400 10.04 6.23 3.90
N ALA A 401 8.83 6.14 3.38
CA ALA A 401 8.29 4.93 2.78
C ALA A 401 8.97 4.65 1.43
N GLN A 402 9.89 3.71 1.38
CA GLN A 402 10.67 3.38 0.17
C GLN A 402 10.57 1.90 -0.22
N ASP A 403 9.92 1.11 0.63
CA ASP A 403 9.84 -0.32 0.46
C ASP A 403 8.47 -0.87 0.84
N THR A 404 8.25 -2.17 0.61
CA THR A 404 7.05 -2.90 0.98
C THR A 404 7.35 -4.37 1.23
N GLY A 405 6.43 -5.05 1.89
CA GLY A 405 6.50 -6.50 2.09
C GLY A 405 5.11 -7.11 2.17
N SER A 406 4.98 -8.38 1.82
CA SER A 406 3.69 -9.09 1.84
C SER A 406 3.07 -9.22 3.24
N ALA A 407 3.89 -9.14 4.28
CA ALA A 407 3.46 -9.16 5.69
C ALA A 407 3.21 -7.76 6.27
N ILE A 408 3.49 -6.70 5.50
CA ILE A 408 3.35 -5.32 5.95
C ILE A 408 1.99 -4.81 5.50
N VAL A 409 0.97 -5.05 6.32
CA VAL A 409 -0.44 -4.76 6.01
C VAL A 409 -1.06 -3.90 7.09
N GLY A 410 -1.63 -2.77 6.71
CA GLY A 410 -2.36 -1.85 7.58
C GLY A 410 -1.86 -0.41 7.55
N PRO A 411 -2.69 0.54 8.03
CA PRO A 411 -2.44 1.98 7.87
C PRO A 411 -1.29 2.52 8.73
N ALA A 412 -1.01 1.90 9.86
CA ALA A 412 0.09 2.27 10.76
C ALA A 412 0.95 1.02 11.04
N ARG A 413 1.43 0.39 9.96
CA ARG A 413 2.30 -0.77 9.97
C ARG A 413 3.55 -0.44 9.17
N ALA A 414 4.72 -0.55 9.81
CA ALA A 414 5.99 -0.32 9.15
C ALA A 414 7.01 -1.40 9.53
N ASP A 415 7.93 -1.68 8.60
CA ASP A 415 9.13 -2.44 8.84
C ASP A 415 10.34 -1.51 8.69
N LEU A 416 11.17 -1.40 9.72
CA LEU A 416 12.27 -0.44 9.79
C LEU A 416 13.52 -1.07 9.19
N TYR A 417 14.10 -0.42 8.18
CA TYR A 417 15.37 -0.85 7.59
C TYR A 417 16.55 -0.45 8.48
N LEU A 418 17.37 -1.42 8.88
CA LEU A 418 18.44 -1.21 9.86
C LEU A 418 19.86 -1.36 9.30
N GLY A 419 20.01 -1.60 7.99
CA GLY A 419 21.31 -1.80 7.35
C GLY A 419 21.59 -3.27 7.06
N ALA A 420 22.86 -3.63 6.92
CA ALA A 420 23.27 -4.97 6.51
C ALA A 420 24.07 -5.70 7.60
N GLY A 421 24.08 -7.03 7.51
CA GLY A 421 24.92 -7.91 8.32
C GLY A 421 24.36 -8.28 9.68
N VAL A 422 25.21 -8.92 10.49
CA VAL A 422 24.80 -9.62 11.72
C VAL A 422 24.25 -8.67 12.77
N GLU A 423 24.87 -7.51 13.00
CA GLU A 423 24.45 -6.58 14.05
C GLU A 423 23.10 -5.91 13.69
N ALA A 424 22.93 -5.53 12.43
CA ALA A 424 21.63 -5.05 11.93
C ALA A 424 20.55 -6.13 12.09
N GLY A 425 20.89 -7.39 11.81
CA GLY A 425 20.00 -8.54 11.97
C GLY A 425 19.60 -8.81 13.42
N LYS A 426 20.55 -8.73 14.36
CA LYS A 426 20.25 -8.85 15.79
C LYS A 426 19.28 -7.76 16.26
N THR A 427 19.52 -6.52 15.87
CA THR A 427 18.66 -5.38 16.23
C THR A 427 17.28 -5.51 15.58
N ALA A 428 17.22 -5.82 14.28
CA ALA A 428 15.96 -6.05 13.55
C ALA A 428 15.12 -7.16 14.20
N GLY A 429 15.76 -8.26 14.61
CA GLY A 429 15.11 -9.40 15.22
C GLY A 429 14.39 -9.11 16.54
N ARG A 430 14.79 -8.04 17.25
CA ARG A 430 14.16 -7.60 18.49
C ARG A 430 12.92 -6.73 18.29
N PHE A 431 12.72 -6.13 17.10
CA PHE A 431 11.67 -5.16 16.88
C PHE A 431 10.31 -5.80 16.62
N ARG A 432 9.40 -5.66 17.58
CA ARG A 432 7.96 -6.07 17.50
C ARG A 432 7.18 -5.25 18.52
N HIS A 433 7.02 -3.97 18.24
CA HIS A 433 6.56 -3.00 19.23
C HIS A 433 5.45 -2.13 18.69
N ASN A 434 4.54 -1.79 19.58
CA ASN A 434 3.55 -0.76 19.30
C ASN A 434 4.22 0.61 19.29
N MET A 435 3.88 1.43 18.30
CA MET A 435 4.48 2.74 18.08
C MET A 435 3.40 3.71 17.60
N ARG A 436 3.57 4.98 17.88
CA ARG A 436 2.70 6.03 17.34
C ARG A 436 3.23 6.51 16.00
N PHE A 437 2.31 6.73 15.08
CA PHE A 437 2.62 7.16 13.71
C PHE A 437 2.02 8.54 13.43
N VAL A 438 2.83 9.43 12.91
CA VAL A 438 2.39 10.70 12.33
C VAL A 438 2.78 10.69 10.85
N MET A 439 1.78 10.59 9.98
CA MET A 439 1.95 10.69 8.54
C MET A 439 2.02 12.15 8.13
N LEU A 440 2.98 12.52 7.31
CA LEU A 440 3.10 13.86 6.77
C LEU A 440 2.36 13.95 5.43
N LEU A 441 1.24 14.66 5.43
CA LEU A 441 0.45 14.93 4.24
C LEU A 441 0.99 16.15 3.49
N PRO A 442 1.14 16.11 2.17
CA PRO A 442 1.40 17.32 1.39
C PRO A 442 0.38 18.42 1.67
N ARG A 443 0.83 19.67 1.76
CA ARG A 443 -0.04 20.83 2.08
C ARG A 443 -1.23 20.97 1.13
N SER A 444 -1.13 20.51 -0.10
CA SER A 444 -2.25 20.49 -1.04
C SER A 444 -3.45 19.64 -0.58
N LEU A 445 -3.21 18.68 0.33
CA LEU A 445 -4.23 17.80 0.91
C LEU A 445 -4.66 18.20 2.32
N ASP A 446 -4.19 19.33 2.87
CA ASP A 446 -4.56 19.80 4.22
C ASP A 446 -6.10 19.94 4.34
N PRO A 447 -6.75 19.11 5.19
CA PRO A 447 -8.20 19.13 5.32
C PRO A 447 -8.72 20.47 5.86
N SER A 448 -7.95 21.11 6.75
CA SER A 448 -8.33 22.39 7.36
C SER A 448 -8.25 23.53 6.35
N ALA A 449 -7.20 23.55 5.51
CA ALA A 449 -7.08 24.54 4.44
C ALA A 449 -8.17 24.36 3.39
N ARG A 450 -8.53 23.12 3.07
CA ARG A 450 -9.66 22.79 2.17
C ARG A 450 -10.99 23.21 2.78
N GLY A 451 -11.24 22.90 4.04
CA GLY A 451 -12.46 23.30 4.76
C GLY A 451 -12.66 24.82 4.77
N ARG A 452 -11.58 25.59 4.95
CA ARG A 452 -11.64 27.07 4.90
C ARG A 452 -11.95 27.62 3.49
N LYS A 453 -11.66 26.87 2.44
CA LYS A 453 -11.97 27.24 1.04
C LYS A 453 -13.35 26.77 0.59
N MET A 454 -14.07 26.02 1.42
CA MET A 454 -15.45 25.64 1.10
C MET A 454 -16.35 26.87 1.16
N PRO A 455 -17.17 27.10 0.13
CA PRO A 455 -18.17 28.16 0.19
C PRO A 455 -19.09 27.92 1.39
N THR A 456 -19.35 28.97 2.15
CA THR A 456 -20.37 28.90 3.19
C THR A 456 -21.74 28.75 2.54
N PRO A 457 -22.68 28.02 3.11
CA PRO A 457 -24.04 27.98 2.61
C PRO A 457 -24.61 29.41 2.49
N ASP A 458 -25.21 29.74 1.35
CA ASP A 458 -25.77 31.08 1.06
C ASP A 458 -26.83 31.53 2.08
N ALA A 459 -27.47 30.58 2.74
CA ALA A 459 -28.44 30.85 3.80
C ALA A 459 -28.51 29.67 4.79
N ARG A 460 -28.78 29.96 6.06
CA ARG A 460 -29.05 28.90 7.03
C ARG A 460 -30.27 28.08 6.59
N PRO A 461 -30.34 26.78 6.90
CA PRO A 461 -31.49 25.94 6.56
C PRO A 461 -32.82 26.56 7.02
N SER A 462 -32.85 27.19 8.21
CA SER A 462 -34.01 27.91 8.74
C SER A 462 -34.45 29.08 7.84
N GLU A 463 -33.53 29.81 7.24
CA GLU A 463 -33.85 30.93 6.34
C GLU A 463 -34.38 30.43 4.97
N LYS A 464 -33.87 29.32 4.50
CA LYS A 464 -34.40 28.66 3.28
C LYS A 464 -35.79 28.11 3.52
N ILE A 465 -36.03 27.48 4.64
CA ILE A 465 -37.34 26.98 5.05
C ILE A 465 -38.33 28.14 5.20
N ALA A 466 -37.95 29.24 5.86
CA ALA A 466 -38.79 30.42 5.99
C ALA A 466 -39.13 31.07 4.65
N LYS A 467 -38.23 31.03 3.64
CA LYS A 467 -38.51 31.51 2.29
C LYS A 467 -39.40 30.57 1.47
N LEU A 468 -39.29 29.27 1.66
CA LEU A 468 -40.08 28.27 0.95
C LEU A 468 -41.45 28.05 1.57
N PHE A 469 -41.57 28.24 2.88
CA PHE A 469 -42.78 28.11 3.67
C PHE A 469 -42.97 29.36 4.53
N PRO A 470 -43.33 30.51 3.90
CA PRO A 470 -43.62 31.70 4.68
C PRO A 470 -44.75 31.39 5.64
N GLN A 471 -44.52 31.63 6.93
CA GLN A 471 -45.54 31.47 7.98
C GLN A 471 -46.67 32.42 7.62
N VAL A 472 -47.77 31.87 7.18
CA VAL A 472 -49.01 32.65 7.02
C VAL A 472 -49.52 32.92 8.41
N ASP A 473 -49.41 34.18 8.84
CA ASP A 473 -49.93 34.63 10.12
C ASP A 473 -51.44 34.30 10.21
N PRO A 474 -51.86 33.37 11.06
CA PRO A 474 -53.27 32.97 11.10
C PRO A 474 -54.18 34.10 11.59
N LEU A 475 -53.62 35.22 12.03
CA LEU A 475 -54.35 36.39 12.53
C LEU A 475 -54.65 37.46 11.48
N LYS A 476 -54.10 37.38 10.26
CA LYS A 476 -54.42 38.36 9.19
C LYS A 476 -55.63 37.98 8.33
N GLY A 477 -56.15 36.77 8.52
CA GLY A 477 -57.36 36.33 7.79
C GLY A 477 -58.66 36.56 8.52
N ALA A 478 -58.60 36.90 9.84
CA ALA A 478 -59.82 36.99 10.70
C ALA A 478 -60.28 38.42 11.04
N LEU A 479 -59.66 39.46 10.46
CA LEU A 479 -59.96 40.86 10.78
C LEU A 479 -60.55 41.66 9.60
N LYS A 480 -61.48 41.04 8.86
CA LYS A 480 -62.25 41.79 7.87
C LYS A 480 -63.72 41.96 8.25
N ASP A 481 -64.19 41.39 9.33
CA ASP A 481 -65.57 41.60 9.78
C ASP A 481 -65.63 41.76 11.30
N GLN A 482 -65.35 42.95 11.78
CA GLN A 482 -66.06 43.52 12.92
C GLN A 482 -65.57 44.94 13.18
N LYS A 483 -66.44 45.87 12.76
CA LYS A 483 -66.43 47.29 13.19
C LYS A 483 -67.06 47.41 14.60
N SER A 484 -66.48 48.33 15.43
CA SER A 484 -67.06 49.01 16.60
C SER A 484 -66.88 48.29 17.94
N ALA A 485 -65.98 48.84 18.77
CA ALA A 485 -66.22 49.48 20.04
C ALA A 485 -64.91 49.76 20.81
N THR A 486 -64.68 51.03 21.07
CA THR A 486 -63.65 51.60 21.97
C THR A 486 -64.31 51.86 23.34
N PRO A 487 -63.62 52.28 24.43
CA PRO A 487 -62.27 52.05 24.95
C PRO A 487 -62.27 51.68 26.46
N ALA A 488 -61.15 51.36 27.02
CA ALA A 488 -60.66 52.01 28.27
C ALA A 488 -59.60 51.19 29.02
N ALA A 489 -58.65 51.95 29.47
CA ALA A 489 -57.85 51.88 30.70
C ALA A 489 -56.56 51.12 30.80
N GLN A 490 -55.57 51.95 30.88
CA GLN A 490 -54.25 51.87 31.53
C GLN A 490 -54.05 50.80 32.58
N ALA A 491 -52.91 50.16 32.56
CA ALA A 491 -52.04 49.89 33.72
C ALA A 491 -50.63 49.51 33.30
N ALA A 492 -49.66 50.07 33.99
CA ALA A 492 -48.24 50.01 33.82
C ALA A 492 -47.63 48.70 34.37
N PRO A 493 -46.26 48.48 34.17
CA PRO A 493 -45.70 47.17 34.13
C PRO A 493 -45.21 46.57 35.45
N PRO A 494 -44.98 45.32 35.56
CA PRO A 494 -43.97 44.83 36.52
C PRO A 494 -42.81 44.10 35.85
N SER A 495 -41.71 44.43 36.35
CA SER A 495 -40.39 43.91 36.58
C SER A 495 -40.23 42.40 36.63
N ALA A 496 -39.02 42.01 36.14
CA ALA A 496 -38.12 40.94 36.59
C ALA A 496 -38.42 39.46 36.27
N ALA A 497 -37.58 38.96 35.43
CA ALA A 497 -36.79 37.71 35.54
C ALA A 497 -37.41 36.52 36.29
N GLN A 498 -37.77 35.50 35.54
CA GLN A 498 -37.64 34.12 36.00
C GLN A 498 -37.05 33.26 34.88
N ALA A 499 -35.90 32.67 35.21
CA ALA A 499 -35.19 31.72 34.38
C ALA A 499 -36.05 30.47 34.12
N ALA A 500 -36.32 30.18 32.86
CA ALA A 500 -36.97 28.94 32.48
C ALA A 500 -35.98 27.77 32.64
N VAL A 501 -36.33 26.87 33.55
CA VAL A 501 -35.67 25.57 33.73
C VAL A 501 -35.86 24.74 32.44
N VAL A 502 -34.76 24.51 31.72
CA VAL A 502 -34.72 23.61 30.58
C VAL A 502 -34.83 22.17 31.09
N LYS A 503 -35.92 21.50 30.79
CA LYS A 503 -36.06 20.07 31.04
C LYS A 503 -35.06 19.30 30.19
N PRO A 504 -34.31 18.32 30.75
CA PRO A 504 -33.37 17.53 29.96
C PRO A 504 -34.13 16.65 28.95
N VAL A 505 -33.59 16.61 27.73
CA VAL A 505 -34.07 15.74 26.66
C VAL A 505 -33.83 14.30 27.09
N PRO A 506 -34.79 13.36 26.97
CA PRO A 506 -34.59 11.97 27.33
C PRO A 506 -33.56 11.32 26.37
N LEU A 507 -32.58 10.64 26.94
CA LEU A 507 -31.65 9.79 26.17
C LEU A 507 -32.43 8.63 25.54
N PRO A 508 -32.07 8.20 24.31
CA PRO A 508 -32.70 7.05 23.69
C PRO A 508 -32.47 5.80 24.53
N ALA A 509 -33.51 4.99 24.67
CA ALA A 509 -33.49 3.74 25.43
C ALA A 509 -32.39 2.78 24.92
N ALA A 510 -31.67 2.17 25.85
CA ALA A 510 -30.65 1.19 25.56
C ALA A 510 -31.24 0.03 24.73
N ARG A 511 -30.52 -0.40 23.70
CA ARG A 511 -30.89 -1.54 22.87
C ARG A 511 -31.04 -2.80 23.74
N PRO A 512 -32.06 -3.65 23.52
CA PRO A 512 -32.20 -4.88 24.26
C PRO A 512 -31.03 -5.82 24.01
N ASN A 513 -30.50 -6.41 25.08
CA ASN A 513 -29.45 -7.42 25.06
C ASN A 513 -29.90 -8.61 24.21
N VAL A 514 -29.25 -8.81 23.06
CA VAL A 514 -29.42 -10.01 22.24
C VAL A 514 -28.72 -11.17 22.96
N LYS A 515 -29.51 -12.12 23.46
CA LYS A 515 -28.96 -13.36 24.04
C LYS A 515 -28.13 -14.11 22.99
N PRO A 516 -26.98 -14.70 23.35
CA PRO A 516 -26.18 -15.47 22.41
C PRO A 516 -26.96 -16.71 21.95
N VAL A 517 -27.01 -16.90 20.64
CA VAL A 517 -27.63 -18.07 20.00
C VAL A 517 -26.91 -19.33 20.47
N SER A 518 -27.68 -20.29 20.98
CA SER A 518 -27.19 -21.53 21.58
C SER A 518 -26.39 -22.39 20.58
N LYS A 519 -25.39 -23.12 21.08
CA LYS A 519 -24.47 -23.99 20.33
C LYS A 519 -25.12 -25.14 19.53
N SER A 520 -26.43 -25.29 19.54
CA SER A 520 -27.14 -26.41 18.89
C SER A 520 -27.33 -26.27 17.37
N LEU A 521 -27.16 -25.08 16.80
CA LEU A 521 -27.30 -24.84 15.35
C LEU A 521 -26.04 -25.12 14.54
N ARG A 522 -24.84 -25.21 15.18
CA ARG A 522 -23.58 -25.53 14.47
C ARG A 522 -23.46 -26.96 14.00
N HIS A 523 -24.20 -27.90 14.58
CA HIS A 523 -24.13 -29.34 14.20
C HIS A 523 -25.03 -29.74 13.02
N ARG A 524 -25.99 -28.90 12.61
CA ARG A 524 -26.85 -29.21 11.45
C ARG A 524 -26.25 -28.81 10.10
N TYR A 525 -25.33 -27.81 10.07
CA TYR A 525 -24.72 -27.38 8.80
C TYR A 525 -23.57 -28.26 8.31
N ILE A 526 -22.94 -29.05 9.20
CA ILE A 526 -21.80 -29.91 8.82
C ILE A 526 -22.27 -31.24 8.17
N ARG A 527 -23.53 -31.62 8.30
CA ARG A 527 -24.05 -32.88 7.68
C ARG A 527 -24.56 -32.73 6.25
N LEU A 528 -24.70 -31.54 5.71
CA LEU A 528 -25.21 -31.30 4.34
C LEU A 528 -24.13 -31.31 3.25
N PHE A 529 -22.85 -31.26 3.59
CA PHE A 529 -21.77 -31.27 2.60
C PHE A 529 -20.99 -32.58 2.46
N ARG A 530 -21.54 -33.70 2.97
CA ARG A 530 -20.90 -35.03 2.84
C ARG A 530 -21.59 -35.98 1.88
N ARG A 531 -22.42 -35.51 0.97
CA ARG A 531 -23.03 -36.39 -0.06
C ARG A 531 -23.10 -35.66 -1.38
N ILE A 532 -22.04 -35.71 -2.14
CA ILE A 532 -22.02 -35.67 -3.61
C ILE A 532 -20.75 -36.44 -4.01
N PRO A 533 -20.84 -37.41 -4.95
CA PRO A 533 -19.78 -38.33 -5.32
C PRO A 533 -18.58 -37.67 -6.05
#